data_b75cb6b3881e570a8318e02e81db246a
#
_entry.id   b75cb6b3881e570a8318e02e81db246a
#
_cell.length_a   1.000
_cell.length_b   1.000
_cell.length_c   1.000
_cell.angle_alpha   90.00
_cell.angle_beta   90.00
_cell.angle_gamma   90.00
#
_symmetry.space_group_name_H-M   'P 1'
#
loop_
_entity.id
_entity.type
_entity.pdbx_description
1 polymer ?
#
loop_
_entity_poly.entity_id
_entity_poly.type
_entity_poly.pdbx_seq_one_letter_code
_entity_poly.pdbx_strand_id
1 'polypeptide(L)'
;MTGSRATTCLMAQRRTDRLALCVAPAMTRTSNHHAVIIGASVAGLFTARVLADHFTIVTVLDRDDLPEGGTARKGAPQGRHAHALLAAGQRTLMELFPGIADELLADGATLINFNEGRWYQAGGYRSKINKKRAAISASRPLLEHHLRRRVAALPNVQIRSSVAVDGLLYDGRRVRGVQVCEDGTLSGITGDLVVDCSGRSSRASAWMEQIGYPTPKVDHVKCEQVYSTRIFRRSPSDMDATFAITIESPADGKRAAFVVPIEGDRWIVTLGDRFTAPITDEATFQAFALGLPAPEAGHVVTRAEALTPVMNHRMTSSQRRRYEKLRRVPAGFVTLGDAICSFNPIYGQGMSSSALQAVALGRAVARHGIADTELPKGFYRQAAKVIDSPWKIAVGADFAYPETTGPKPIGTNLVNRYMARVLMATRVSPEINATMLEVQQLTSPPSVLFRPSFIVAVRKAARQAERQMSDEPAAPLVPAAAA
;
A
#
# COMPACT_ATOMS: atom_id res chain seq x y z
N MET A 1 30.09 12.75 1.20
CA MET A 1 30.44 11.34 1.57
C MET A 1 29.34 10.62 2.38
N THR A 2 28.10 11.06 2.34
CA THR A 2 26.96 10.49 3.12
C THR A 2 26.07 9.52 2.34
N GLY A 3 26.05 9.54 1.02
CA GLY A 3 25.18 8.70 0.19
C GLY A 3 25.51 7.19 0.19
N SER A 4 26.79 6.83 0.26
CA SER A 4 27.23 5.41 0.19
C SER A 4 26.82 4.56 1.41
N ARG A 5 26.61 5.17 2.59
CA ARG A 5 26.23 4.44 3.82
C ARG A 5 24.73 4.10 3.88
N ALA A 6 23.86 4.92 3.31
CA ALA A 6 22.43 4.69 3.30
C ALA A 6 22.05 3.51 2.39
N THR A 7 22.62 3.48 1.18
CA THR A 7 22.43 2.37 0.22
C THR A 7 23.00 1.06 0.77
N THR A 8 24.11 1.09 1.51
CA THR A 8 24.71 -0.09 2.16
C THR A 8 23.82 -0.64 3.27
N CYS A 9 23.15 0.22 4.05
CA CYS A 9 22.24 -0.22 5.12
C CYS A 9 20.97 -0.90 4.57
N LEU A 10 20.42 -0.39 3.47
CA LEU A 10 19.30 -1.01 2.75
C LEU A 10 19.72 -2.30 2.01
N MET A 11 20.99 -2.37 1.52
CA MET A 11 21.53 -3.54 0.82
C MET A 11 22.01 -4.66 1.73
N ALA A 12 22.40 -4.39 2.98
CA ALA A 12 22.80 -5.42 3.95
C ALA A 12 21.66 -6.39 4.33
N GLN A 13 20.41 -6.05 4.02
CA GLN A 13 19.25 -6.94 4.13
C GLN A 13 19.21 -8.08 3.09
N ARG A 14 20.17 -8.13 2.14
CA ARG A 14 20.17 -9.07 1.00
C ARG A 14 20.61 -10.50 1.32
N ARG A 15 21.14 -10.80 2.51
CA ARG A 15 21.85 -12.08 2.74
C ARG A 15 21.03 -13.25 3.26
N THR A 16 19.74 -13.12 3.51
CA THR A 16 18.95 -14.21 4.14
C THR A 16 17.77 -14.75 3.33
N ASP A 17 17.35 -14.12 2.22
CA ASP A 17 16.20 -14.61 1.43
C ASP A 17 16.56 -14.76 -0.05
N ARG A 18 16.92 -15.99 -0.45
CA ARG A 18 16.99 -16.41 -1.87
C ARG A 18 15.58 -16.57 -2.44
N LEU A 19 14.88 -15.47 -2.70
CA LEU A 19 13.95 -15.35 -3.82
C LEU A 19 14.64 -14.51 -4.88
N ALA A 20 15.65 -15.11 -5.53
CA ALA A 20 16.29 -14.49 -6.68
C ALA A 20 15.20 -14.22 -7.74
N LEU A 21 14.93 -12.96 -8.02
CA LEU A 21 14.35 -12.56 -9.29
C LEU A 21 15.37 -12.98 -10.36
N CYS A 22 15.19 -14.14 -10.99
CA CYS A 22 15.81 -14.43 -12.26
C CYS A 22 15.27 -13.37 -13.23
N VAL A 23 16.04 -12.31 -13.47
CA VAL A 23 15.89 -11.48 -14.66
C VAL A 23 16.22 -12.43 -15.80
N ALA A 24 15.17 -12.88 -16.51
CA ALA A 24 15.36 -13.67 -17.72
C ALA A 24 16.21 -12.85 -18.70
N PRO A 25 17.14 -13.47 -19.45
CA PRO A 25 17.89 -12.76 -20.48
C PRO A 25 16.91 -12.09 -21.45
N ALA A 26 17.23 -10.87 -21.86
CA ALA A 26 16.44 -10.11 -22.81
C ALA A 26 16.13 -10.97 -24.03
N MET A 27 14.87 -11.33 -24.23
CA MET A 27 14.43 -12.01 -25.44
C MET A 27 14.71 -11.08 -26.63
N THR A 28 15.32 -11.63 -27.68
CA THR A 28 15.49 -10.94 -28.95
C THR A 28 14.13 -10.40 -29.42
N ARG A 29 13.99 -9.08 -29.50
CA ARG A 29 12.78 -8.37 -29.92
C ARG A 29 12.55 -8.58 -31.43
N THR A 30 11.91 -9.68 -31.79
CA THR A 30 11.63 -10.01 -33.22
C THR A 30 10.19 -9.68 -33.65
N SER A 31 9.32 -9.22 -32.76
CA SER A 31 7.93 -8.87 -33.06
C SER A 31 7.55 -7.51 -32.43
N ASN A 32 6.84 -6.66 -33.20
CA ASN A 32 6.32 -5.37 -32.74
C ASN A 32 5.12 -5.55 -31.80
N HIS A 33 5.37 -5.93 -30.55
CA HIS A 33 4.31 -6.04 -29.56
C HIS A 33 4.11 -4.73 -28.80
N HIS A 34 2.84 -4.36 -28.62
CA HIS A 34 2.41 -3.15 -27.94
C HIS A 34 1.58 -3.48 -26.69
N ALA A 35 1.97 -2.95 -25.53
CA ALA A 35 1.20 -2.99 -24.30
C ALA A 35 0.54 -1.64 -24.03
N VAL A 36 -0.76 -1.65 -23.70
CA VAL A 36 -1.52 -0.46 -23.27
C VAL A 36 -1.90 -0.60 -21.82
N ILE A 37 -1.52 0.39 -21.01
CA ILE A 37 -1.76 0.42 -19.56
C ILE A 37 -2.71 1.56 -19.24
N ILE A 38 -3.77 1.27 -18.51
CA ILE A 38 -4.78 2.24 -18.09
C ILE A 38 -4.50 2.67 -16.65
N GLY A 39 -4.12 3.94 -16.46
CA GLY A 39 -3.78 4.55 -15.18
C GLY A 39 -2.27 4.69 -14.95
N ALA A 40 -1.82 5.93 -14.70
CA ALA A 40 -0.41 6.32 -14.46
C ALA A 40 -0.11 6.58 -12.98
N SER A 41 -0.77 5.87 -12.06
CA SER A 41 -0.41 5.83 -10.64
C SER A 41 0.57 4.69 -10.35
N VAL A 42 0.91 4.46 -9.09
CA VAL A 42 1.92 3.47 -8.65
C VAL A 42 1.75 2.13 -9.36
N ALA A 43 0.54 1.59 -9.46
CA ALA A 43 0.28 0.30 -10.10
C ALA A 43 0.65 0.31 -11.59
N GLY A 44 0.22 1.33 -12.34
CA GLY A 44 0.52 1.45 -13.77
C GLY A 44 1.99 1.72 -14.04
N LEU A 45 2.65 2.54 -13.21
CA LEU A 45 4.07 2.87 -13.38
C LEU A 45 4.98 1.64 -13.11
N PHE A 46 4.70 0.83 -12.08
CA PHE A 46 5.40 -0.45 -11.90
C PHE A 46 5.12 -1.41 -13.04
N THR A 47 3.87 -1.46 -13.53
CA THR A 47 3.50 -2.30 -14.67
C THR A 47 4.22 -1.87 -15.94
N ALA A 48 4.29 -0.57 -16.22
CA ALA A 48 5.01 -0.03 -17.38
C ALA A 48 6.49 -0.39 -17.34
N ARG A 49 7.14 -0.23 -16.19
CA ARG A 49 8.56 -0.61 -16.03
C ARG A 49 8.77 -2.10 -16.32
N VAL A 50 7.93 -2.96 -15.76
CA VAL A 50 8.06 -4.40 -15.96
C VAL A 50 7.79 -4.80 -17.41
N LEU A 51 6.73 -4.25 -18.02
CA LEU A 51 6.38 -4.60 -19.41
C LEU A 51 7.34 -3.98 -20.44
N ALA A 52 8.06 -2.91 -20.11
CA ALA A 52 9.08 -2.35 -20.98
C ALA A 52 10.20 -3.36 -21.35
N ASP A 53 10.44 -4.37 -20.52
CA ASP A 53 11.42 -5.42 -20.80
C ASP A 53 10.88 -6.48 -21.79
N HIS A 54 9.56 -6.53 -22.03
CA HIS A 54 8.89 -7.56 -22.83
C HIS A 54 8.24 -7.03 -24.12
N PHE A 55 7.94 -5.74 -24.19
CA PHE A 55 7.21 -5.12 -25.29
C PHE A 55 8.07 -4.12 -26.05
N THR A 56 7.85 -4.01 -27.35
CA THR A 56 8.52 -3.01 -28.22
C THR A 56 7.99 -1.60 -27.92
N ILE A 57 6.70 -1.49 -27.61
CA ILE A 57 6.02 -0.24 -27.28
C ILE A 57 5.16 -0.48 -26.03
N VAL A 58 5.21 0.47 -25.10
CA VAL A 58 4.35 0.53 -23.93
C VAL A 58 3.71 1.91 -23.87
N THR A 59 2.39 1.98 -23.94
CA THR A 59 1.62 3.23 -23.77
C THR A 59 0.89 3.22 -22.45
N VAL A 60 1.14 4.23 -21.61
CA VAL A 60 0.42 4.45 -20.36
C VAL A 60 -0.55 5.60 -20.55
N LEU A 61 -1.84 5.37 -20.28
CA LEU A 61 -2.92 6.34 -20.41
C LEU A 61 -3.44 6.74 -19.05
N ASP A 62 -3.57 8.03 -18.78
CA ASP A 62 -4.25 8.52 -17.59
C ASP A 62 -5.25 9.62 -17.96
N ARG A 63 -6.42 9.57 -17.33
CA ARG A 63 -7.48 10.57 -17.53
C ARG A 63 -7.18 11.92 -16.88
N ASP A 64 -6.27 11.94 -15.89
CA ASP A 64 -5.85 13.17 -15.24
C ASP A 64 -4.78 13.88 -16.07
N ASP A 65 -4.71 15.17 -15.90
CA ASP A 65 -3.51 15.93 -16.19
C ASP A 65 -2.43 15.52 -15.12
N LEU A 66 -1.28 15.08 -15.62
CA LEU A 66 -0.21 14.58 -14.76
C LEU A 66 0.75 15.73 -14.45
N PRO A 67 0.73 16.26 -13.21
CA PRO A 67 1.52 17.43 -12.88
C PRO A 67 3.02 17.13 -12.95
N GLU A 68 3.79 18.11 -13.38
CA GLU A 68 5.22 18.13 -13.17
C GLU A 68 5.52 18.33 -11.68
N GLY A 69 6.47 17.56 -11.14
CA GLY A 69 6.82 17.60 -9.73
C GLY A 69 5.96 16.71 -8.82
N GLY A 70 6.26 16.79 -7.53
CA GLY A 70 5.67 15.95 -6.47
C GLY A 70 4.37 16.53 -5.90
N THR A 71 3.41 16.94 -6.73
CA THR A 71 2.13 17.49 -6.27
C THR A 71 1.00 16.45 -6.31
N ALA A 72 0.04 16.59 -5.37
CA ALA A 72 -1.13 15.72 -5.34
C ALA A 72 -2.05 16.00 -6.53
N ARG A 73 -2.63 14.95 -7.14
CA ARG A 73 -3.51 15.06 -8.30
C ARG A 73 -4.96 14.65 -7.99
N LYS A 74 -5.90 15.11 -8.83
CA LYS A 74 -7.34 14.93 -8.63
C LYS A 74 -7.76 13.46 -8.61
N GLY A 75 -7.24 12.63 -9.52
CA GLY A 75 -7.59 11.20 -9.61
C GLY A 75 -6.93 10.32 -8.56
N ALA A 76 -6.03 10.87 -7.72
CA ALA A 76 -5.43 10.17 -6.60
C ALA A 76 -5.60 10.96 -5.28
N PRO A 77 -6.86 11.27 -4.85
CA PRO A 77 -7.13 12.12 -3.68
C PRO A 77 -6.52 11.57 -2.39
N GLN A 78 -6.41 10.23 -2.28
CA GLN A 78 -5.74 9.57 -1.16
C GLN A 78 -4.26 9.95 -1.04
N GLY A 79 -3.61 10.48 -2.08
CA GLY A 79 -2.21 10.92 -2.05
C GLY A 79 -1.89 12.03 -1.06
N ARG A 80 -2.91 12.70 -0.51
CA ARG A 80 -2.78 13.77 0.51
C ARG A 80 -2.65 13.25 1.94
N HIS A 81 -2.74 11.94 2.15
CA HIS A 81 -2.68 11.28 3.46
C HIS A 81 -1.36 10.53 3.63
N ALA A 82 -1.06 10.10 4.87
CA ALA A 82 0.11 9.27 5.12
C ALA A 82 0.05 7.96 4.32
N HIS A 83 1.14 7.61 3.67
CA HIS A 83 1.30 6.39 2.89
C HIS A 83 2.57 5.66 3.29
N ALA A 84 2.56 4.36 3.15
CA ALA A 84 3.75 3.53 3.32
C ALA A 84 3.96 2.64 2.09
N LEU A 85 5.16 2.70 1.51
CA LEU A 85 5.65 1.63 0.66
C LEU A 85 6.37 0.64 1.58
N LEU A 86 5.73 -0.50 1.86
CA LEU A 86 6.26 -1.49 2.80
C LEU A 86 7.58 -2.09 2.29
N ALA A 87 8.36 -2.73 3.16
CA ALA A 87 9.69 -3.22 2.82
C ALA A 87 9.72 -4.14 1.58
N ALA A 88 8.71 -4.98 1.37
CA ALA A 88 8.60 -5.76 0.14
C ALA A 88 8.44 -4.88 -1.10
N GLY A 89 7.62 -3.84 -1.02
CA GLY A 89 7.45 -2.85 -2.09
C GLY A 89 8.70 -2.00 -2.32
N GLN A 90 9.38 -1.55 -1.26
CA GLN A 90 10.64 -0.80 -1.39
C GLN A 90 11.76 -1.65 -2.01
N ARG A 91 11.84 -2.93 -1.67
CA ARG A 91 12.76 -3.87 -2.33
C ARG A 91 12.46 -3.97 -3.82
N THR A 92 11.20 -4.18 -4.19
CA THR A 92 10.78 -4.23 -5.60
C THR A 92 11.06 -2.91 -6.33
N LEU A 93 10.85 -1.76 -5.66
CA LEU A 93 11.17 -0.44 -6.19
C LEU A 93 12.67 -0.34 -6.54
N MET A 94 13.55 -0.67 -5.59
CA MET A 94 15.00 -0.60 -5.80
C MET A 94 15.52 -1.59 -6.83
N GLU A 95 14.90 -2.77 -6.95
CA GLU A 95 15.25 -3.77 -7.97
C GLU A 95 14.85 -3.33 -9.38
N LEU A 96 13.67 -2.74 -9.56
CA LEU A 96 13.18 -2.29 -10.86
C LEU A 96 13.74 -0.93 -11.28
N PHE A 97 14.12 -0.09 -10.33
CA PHE A 97 14.63 1.26 -10.55
C PHE A 97 15.92 1.48 -9.74
N PRO A 98 17.06 0.91 -10.18
CA PRO A 98 18.35 1.10 -9.50
C PRO A 98 18.68 2.59 -9.33
N GLY A 99 19.12 3.00 -8.11
CA GLY A 99 19.46 4.40 -7.80
C GLY A 99 18.28 5.27 -7.35
N ILE A 100 17.01 4.82 -7.48
CA ILE A 100 15.84 5.64 -7.11
C ILE A 100 15.80 6.00 -5.62
N ALA A 101 16.39 5.16 -4.75
CA ALA A 101 16.50 5.44 -3.33
C ALA A 101 17.34 6.69 -3.06
N ASP A 102 18.48 6.81 -3.75
CA ASP A 102 19.38 7.96 -3.62
C ASP A 102 18.75 9.23 -4.20
N GLU A 103 18.00 9.11 -5.32
CA GLU A 103 17.24 10.22 -5.89
C GLU A 103 16.15 10.73 -4.92
N LEU A 104 15.37 9.84 -4.31
CA LEU A 104 14.35 10.20 -3.34
C LEU A 104 14.94 10.91 -2.12
N LEU A 105 16.08 10.41 -1.61
CA LEU A 105 16.78 11.03 -0.48
C LEU A 105 17.39 12.39 -0.86
N ALA A 106 17.90 12.56 -2.08
CA ALA A 106 18.41 13.83 -2.58
C ALA A 106 17.29 14.88 -2.69
N ASP A 107 16.07 14.45 -3.04
CA ASP A 107 14.89 15.31 -3.12
C ASP A 107 14.15 15.42 -1.76
N GLY A 108 14.83 15.08 -0.65
CA GLY A 108 14.40 15.36 0.72
C GLY A 108 13.59 14.25 1.40
N ALA A 109 13.40 13.09 0.78
CA ALA A 109 12.83 11.94 1.49
C ALA A 109 13.67 11.58 2.72
N THR A 110 13.05 11.09 3.77
CA THR A 110 13.71 10.80 5.05
C THR A 110 13.97 9.31 5.19
N LEU A 111 15.19 8.94 5.57
CA LEU A 111 15.48 7.58 6.01
C LEU A 111 15.05 7.41 7.45
N ILE A 112 14.05 6.55 7.70
CA ILE A 112 13.57 6.21 9.04
C ILE A 112 14.10 4.86 9.49
N ASN A 113 14.36 4.73 10.82
CA ASN A 113 14.71 3.47 11.44
C ASN A 113 13.59 3.06 12.42
N PHE A 114 13.08 1.85 12.28
CA PHE A 114 11.98 1.37 13.12
C PHE A 114 12.30 1.36 14.62
N ASN A 115 13.57 1.27 15.01
CA ASN A 115 13.99 1.34 16.41
C ASN A 115 14.03 2.78 16.99
N GLU A 116 13.97 3.78 16.14
CA GLU A 116 13.96 5.19 16.50
C GLU A 116 12.54 5.79 16.43
N GLY A 117 11.56 4.99 16.04
CA GLY A 117 10.15 5.35 16.04
C GLY A 117 9.45 4.98 17.34
N ARG A 118 8.28 5.56 17.54
CA ARG A 118 7.33 5.22 18.60
C ARG A 118 6.13 4.51 18.01
N TRP A 119 5.87 3.29 18.41
CA TRP A 119 4.71 2.55 17.93
C TRP A 119 3.89 2.05 19.12
N TYR A 120 2.82 2.77 19.42
CA TYR A 120 1.86 2.43 20.47
C TYR A 120 0.75 1.54 19.90
N GLN A 121 0.54 0.37 20.49
CA GLN A 121 -0.53 -0.55 20.11
C GLN A 121 -0.73 -1.60 21.22
N ALA A 122 -1.97 -2.09 21.39
CA ALA A 122 -2.30 -3.09 22.41
C ALA A 122 -1.95 -2.61 23.83
N GLY A 123 -2.28 -1.34 24.14
CA GLY A 123 -2.12 -0.75 25.46
C GLY A 123 -0.68 -0.36 25.85
N GLY A 124 0.25 -0.23 24.87
CA GLY A 124 1.61 0.23 25.19
C GLY A 124 2.52 0.28 23.97
N TYR A 125 3.76 0.73 24.17
CA TYR A 125 4.74 0.79 23.10
C TYR A 125 5.31 -0.58 22.77
N ARG A 126 5.53 -0.84 21.48
CA ARG A 126 6.25 -2.03 21.03
C ARG A 126 7.71 -1.96 21.45
N SER A 127 8.30 -3.10 21.81
CA SER A 127 9.72 -3.22 22.12
C SER A 127 10.58 -2.89 20.88
N LYS A 128 11.79 -2.37 21.10
CA LYS A 128 12.79 -2.23 20.03
C LYS A 128 13.17 -3.60 19.49
N ILE A 129 13.49 -3.68 18.19
CA ILE A 129 13.92 -4.93 17.55
C ILE A 129 15.44 -5.02 17.53
N ASN A 130 15.99 -6.25 17.58
CA ASN A 130 17.44 -6.47 17.65
C ASN A 130 18.19 -6.19 16.34
N LYS A 131 17.48 -5.87 15.26
CA LYS A 131 18.06 -5.58 13.94
C LYS A 131 17.68 -4.18 13.50
N LYS A 132 18.65 -3.43 12.96
CA LYS A 132 18.34 -2.16 12.28
C LYS A 132 17.48 -2.44 11.06
N ARG A 133 16.34 -1.82 11.00
CA ARG A 133 15.42 -1.86 9.84
C ARG A 133 15.14 -0.43 9.45
N ALA A 134 15.62 -0.07 8.27
CA ALA A 134 15.40 1.24 7.69
C ALA A 134 14.35 1.19 6.58
N ALA A 135 13.65 2.29 6.39
CA ALA A 135 12.72 2.50 5.29
C ALA A 135 12.81 3.95 4.81
N ILE A 136 12.55 4.18 3.53
CA ILE A 136 12.43 5.52 2.96
C ILE A 136 11.00 6.00 3.23
N SER A 137 10.90 7.16 3.89
CA SER A 137 9.66 7.89 4.10
C SER A 137 9.61 9.07 3.16
N ALA A 138 8.55 9.15 2.38
CA ALA A 138 8.28 10.22 1.43
C ALA A 138 6.78 10.39 1.26
N SER A 139 6.33 11.54 0.81
CA SER A 139 4.95 11.68 0.38
C SER A 139 4.69 10.80 -0.85
N ARG A 140 3.44 10.39 -1.01
CA ARG A 140 3.04 9.65 -2.21
C ARG A 140 3.23 10.47 -3.50
N PRO A 141 2.95 11.78 -3.55
CA PRO A 141 3.23 12.60 -4.72
C PRO A 141 4.71 12.59 -5.13
N LEU A 142 5.64 12.70 -4.17
CA LEU A 142 7.07 12.61 -4.48
C LEU A 142 7.45 11.24 -5.05
N LEU A 143 6.98 10.16 -4.44
CA LEU A 143 7.22 8.80 -4.94
C LEU A 143 6.66 8.61 -6.37
N GLU A 144 5.42 9.05 -6.63
CA GLU A 144 4.82 8.95 -7.97
C GLU A 144 5.56 9.82 -9.00
N HIS A 145 6.07 10.99 -8.61
CA HIS A 145 6.90 11.83 -9.48
C HIS A 145 8.17 11.12 -9.93
N HIS A 146 8.94 10.56 -8.98
CA HIS A 146 10.16 9.81 -9.31
C HIS A 146 9.88 8.58 -10.18
N LEU A 147 8.85 7.81 -9.85
CA LEU A 147 8.43 6.67 -10.65
C LEU A 147 8.07 7.09 -12.08
N ARG A 148 7.27 8.16 -12.24
CA ARG A 148 6.85 8.68 -13.54
C ARG A 148 8.04 9.17 -14.36
N ARG A 149 8.95 9.95 -13.77
CA ARG A 149 10.17 10.43 -14.42
C ARG A 149 11.03 9.27 -14.93
N ARG A 150 11.23 8.24 -14.11
CA ARG A 150 12.02 7.06 -14.46
C ARG A 150 11.35 6.19 -15.53
N VAL A 151 10.03 6.08 -15.50
CA VAL A 151 9.25 5.35 -16.51
C VAL A 151 9.22 6.11 -17.84
N ALA A 152 9.03 7.43 -17.82
CA ALA A 152 9.06 8.27 -19.02
C ALA A 152 10.45 8.31 -19.72
N ALA A 153 11.53 8.08 -18.97
CA ALA A 153 12.88 7.99 -19.52
C ALA A 153 13.18 6.65 -20.25
N LEU A 154 12.28 5.68 -20.20
CA LEU A 154 12.45 4.43 -20.94
C LEU A 154 12.17 4.64 -22.43
N PRO A 155 13.06 4.21 -23.34
CA PRO A 155 12.98 4.57 -24.76
C PRO A 155 11.77 4.01 -25.50
N ASN A 156 11.10 3.01 -24.93
CA ASN A 156 9.94 2.34 -25.50
C ASN A 156 8.65 2.61 -24.72
N VAL A 157 8.64 3.56 -23.78
CA VAL A 157 7.47 3.92 -22.99
C VAL A 157 6.99 5.32 -23.32
N GLN A 158 5.70 5.45 -23.57
CA GLN A 158 5.02 6.72 -23.75
C GLN A 158 3.94 6.86 -22.68
N ILE A 159 3.94 7.98 -21.93
CA ILE A 159 2.88 8.35 -20.99
C ILE A 159 2.03 9.45 -21.65
N ARG A 160 0.71 9.24 -21.69
CA ARG A 160 -0.26 10.19 -22.22
C ARG A 160 -1.24 10.57 -21.11
N SER A 161 -1.24 11.83 -20.73
CA SER A 161 -2.19 12.44 -19.78
C SER A 161 -3.46 12.92 -20.50
N SER A 162 -4.51 13.19 -19.72
CA SER A 162 -5.80 13.69 -20.20
C SER A 162 -6.51 12.77 -21.21
N VAL A 163 -6.22 11.47 -21.18
CA VAL A 163 -6.79 10.44 -22.05
C VAL A 163 -7.69 9.50 -21.24
N ALA A 164 -8.99 9.61 -21.44
CA ALA A 164 -9.95 8.71 -20.79
C ALA A 164 -10.17 7.46 -21.64
N VAL A 165 -10.08 6.29 -20.98
CA VAL A 165 -10.43 5.01 -21.62
C VAL A 165 -11.92 4.74 -21.38
N ASP A 166 -12.65 4.51 -22.47
CA ASP A 166 -14.09 4.30 -22.45
C ASP A 166 -14.50 2.83 -22.64
N GLY A 167 -13.72 2.04 -23.36
CA GLY A 167 -14.02 0.64 -23.63
C GLY A 167 -12.82 -0.17 -24.11
N LEU A 168 -13.08 -1.45 -24.40
CA LEU A 168 -12.13 -2.37 -24.99
C LEU A 168 -12.41 -2.55 -26.48
N LEU A 169 -11.35 -2.60 -27.28
CA LEU A 169 -11.42 -3.05 -28.69
C LEU A 169 -11.32 -4.58 -28.69
N TYR A 170 -12.39 -5.26 -29.12
CA TYR A 170 -12.48 -6.72 -29.11
C TYR A 170 -12.79 -7.24 -30.50
N ASP A 171 -12.03 -8.22 -31.01
CA ASP A 171 -12.13 -8.77 -32.35
C ASP A 171 -12.97 -10.08 -32.44
N GLY A 172 -13.72 -10.42 -31.37
CA GLY A 172 -14.46 -11.68 -31.26
C GLY A 172 -13.65 -12.83 -30.65
N ARG A 173 -12.32 -12.69 -30.52
CA ARG A 173 -11.40 -13.71 -29.99
C ARG A 173 -10.55 -13.19 -28.82
N ARG A 174 -10.02 -11.95 -28.95
CA ARG A 174 -9.19 -11.33 -27.92
C ARG A 174 -9.35 -9.82 -27.91
N VAL A 175 -8.97 -9.21 -26.82
CA VAL A 175 -8.82 -7.76 -26.71
C VAL A 175 -7.60 -7.32 -27.53
N ARG A 176 -7.82 -6.30 -28.37
CA ARG A 176 -6.85 -5.72 -29.31
C ARG A 176 -6.49 -4.28 -29.02
N GLY A 177 -6.89 -3.77 -27.88
CA GLY A 177 -6.64 -2.39 -27.50
C GLY A 177 -7.78 -1.78 -26.71
N VAL A 178 -7.82 -0.46 -26.71
CA VAL A 178 -8.78 0.35 -25.97
C VAL A 178 -9.43 1.42 -26.86
N GLN A 179 -10.68 1.72 -26.57
CA GLN A 179 -11.35 2.91 -27.05
C GLN A 179 -11.05 4.06 -26.08
N VAL A 180 -10.58 5.17 -26.59
CA VAL A 180 -10.23 6.37 -25.83
C VAL A 180 -11.06 7.56 -26.24
N CYS A 181 -11.28 8.47 -25.29
CA CYS A 181 -11.86 9.77 -25.52
C CYS A 181 -10.82 10.84 -25.16
N GLU A 182 -10.44 11.63 -26.15
CA GLU A 182 -9.54 12.79 -26.01
C GLU A 182 -10.28 14.03 -26.53
N ASP A 183 -10.43 15.06 -25.72
CA ASP A 183 -11.14 16.30 -26.09
C ASP A 183 -12.52 16.08 -26.74
N GLY A 184 -13.25 15.06 -26.25
CA GLY A 184 -14.56 14.67 -26.78
C GLY A 184 -14.53 13.82 -28.06
N THR A 185 -13.35 13.54 -28.60
CA THR A 185 -13.18 12.72 -29.81
C THR A 185 -12.87 11.26 -29.42
N LEU A 186 -13.67 10.34 -29.95
CA LEU A 186 -13.46 8.91 -29.79
C LEU A 186 -12.45 8.38 -30.81
N SER A 187 -11.45 7.63 -30.35
CA SER A 187 -10.48 6.96 -31.22
C SER A 187 -10.07 5.61 -30.61
N GLY A 188 -9.30 4.83 -31.36
CA GLY A 188 -8.81 3.52 -30.92
C GLY A 188 -7.30 3.51 -30.77
N ILE A 189 -6.80 2.90 -29.67
CA ILE A 189 -5.38 2.57 -29.50
C ILE A 189 -5.28 1.05 -29.50
N THR A 190 -4.60 0.49 -30.52
CA THR A 190 -4.39 -0.94 -30.63
C THR A 190 -3.25 -1.41 -29.73
N GLY A 191 -3.35 -2.65 -29.25
CA GLY A 191 -2.31 -3.27 -28.42
C GLY A 191 -2.55 -4.77 -28.25
N ASP A 192 -1.48 -5.51 -28.04
CA ASP A 192 -1.51 -6.96 -27.85
C ASP A 192 -1.87 -7.36 -26.42
N LEU A 193 -1.60 -6.48 -25.46
CA LEU A 193 -1.96 -6.64 -24.05
C LEU A 193 -2.47 -5.30 -23.50
N VAL A 194 -3.67 -5.31 -22.94
CA VAL A 194 -4.25 -4.19 -22.19
C VAL A 194 -4.20 -4.54 -20.69
N VAL A 195 -3.65 -3.63 -19.88
CA VAL A 195 -3.59 -3.79 -18.42
C VAL A 195 -4.37 -2.66 -17.75
N ASP A 196 -5.46 -3.00 -17.09
CA ASP A 196 -6.23 -2.03 -16.32
C ASP A 196 -5.66 -1.84 -14.92
N CYS A 197 -5.00 -0.70 -14.71
CA CYS A 197 -4.48 -0.19 -13.44
C CYS A 197 -5.28 1.03 -12.95
N SER A 198 -6.52 1.21 -13.39
CA SER A 198 -7.35 2.40 -13.09
C SER A 198 -7.85 2.47 -11.63
N GLY A 199 -7.49 1.49 -10.81
CA GLY A 199 -7.73 1.49 -9.38
C GLY A 199 -9.11 0.99 -8.97
N ARG A 200 -9.55 1.41 -7.78
CA ARG A 200 -10.78 0.92 -7.15
C ARG A 200 -12.05 1.09 -8.00
N SER A 201 -12.12 2.18 -8.75
CA SER A 201 -13.23 2.52 -9.65
C SER A 201 -13.13 1.90 -11.02
N SER A 202 -12.30 0.87 -11.21
CA SER A 202 -12.13 0.15 -12.49
C SER A 202 -13.46 -0.27 -13.09
N ARG A 203 -13.60 -0.01 -14.38
CA ARG A 203 -14.75 -0.39 -15.22
C ARG A 203 -14.55 -1.75 -15.91
N ALA A 204 -13.44 -2.47 -15.61
CA ALA A 204 -13.07 -3.72 -16.25
C ALA A 204 -14.20 -4.76 -16.25
N SER A 205 -14.95 -4.88 -15.13
CA SER A 205 -16.08 -5.83 -15.06
C SER A 205 -17.17 -5.49 -16.09
N ALA A 206 -17.53 -4.21 -16.22
CA ALA A 206 -18.52 -3.76 -17.21
C ALA A 206 -18.00 -3.95 -18.65
N TRP A 207 -16.73 -3.64 -18.90
CA TRP A 207 -16.13 -3.88 -20.21
C TRP A 207 -16.09 -5.35 -20.60
N MET A 208 -15.79 -6.25 -19.62
CA MET A 208 -15.82 -7.70 -19.85
C MET A 208 -17.23 -8.19 -20.20
N GLU A 209 -18.24 -7.68 -19.50
CA GLU A 209 -19.66 -8.01 -19.77
C GLU A 209 -20.08 -7.57 -21.17
N GLN A 210 -19.71 -6.35 -21.59
CA GLN A 210 -19.99 -5.83 -22.94
C GLN A 210 -19.44 -6.71 -24.06
N ILE A 211 -18.30 -7.38 -23.84
CA ILE A 211 -17.69 -8.29 -24.81
C ILE A 211 -18.07 -9.77 -24.57
N GLY A 212 -19.09 -10.04 -23.75
CA GLY A 212 -19.65 -11.39 -23.54
C GLY A 212 -18.86 -12.31 -22.61
N TYR A 213 -18.04 -11.73 -21.69
CA TYR A 213 -17.31 -12.47 -20.68
C TYR A 213 -17.96 -12.33 -19.29
N PRO A 214 -17.86 -13.37 -18.44
CA PRO A 214 -18.41 -13.31 -17.09
C PRO A 214 -17.64 -12.30 -16.23
N THR A 215 -18.37 -11.64 -15.32
CA THR A 215 -17.80 -10.73 -14.33
C THR A 215 -17.32 -11.51 -13.08
N PRO A 216 -16.25 -11.07 -12.44
CA PRO A 216 -15.79 -11.70 -11.21
C PRO A 216 -16.73 -11.45 -10.04
N LYS A 217 -16.92 -12.47 -9.18
CA LYS A 217 -17.52 -12.24 -7.87
C LYS A 217 -16.69 -11.21 -7.10
N VAL A 218 -17.36 -10.30 -6.39
CA VAL A 218 -16.71 -9.29 -5.57
C VAL A 218 -16.99 -9.58 -4.09
N ASP A 219 -15.92 -9.74 -3.32
CA ASP A 219 -16.03 -9.77 -1.86
C ASP A 219 -15.92 -8.32 -1.36
N HIS A 220 -16.97 -7.85 -0.69
CA HIS A 220 -17.02 -6.54 -0.04
C HIS A 220 -16.98 -6.71 1.47
N VAL A 221 -16.04 -6.05 2.14
CA VAL A 221 -15.98 -5.96 3.60
C VAL A 221 -16.11 -4.49 3.99
N LYS A 222 -17.28 -4.14 4.54
CA LYS A 222 -17.58 -2.78 5.00
C LYS A 222 -16.84 -2.54 6.31
N CYS A 223 -15.89 -1.60 6.30
CA CYS A 223 -15.02 -1.28 7.42
C CYS A 223 -14.94 0.23 7.75
N GLU A 224 -15.57 1.06 6.96
CA GLU A 224 -15.68 2.53 7.08
C GLU A 224 -14.51 3.20 7.80
N GLN A 225 -13.43 3.43 7.09
CA GLN A 225 -12.27 4.15 7.59
C GLN A 225 -12.33 5.60 7.14
N VAL A 226 -12.21 6.52 8.07
CA VAL A 226 -12.07 7.95 7.82
C VAL A 226 -10.65 8.38 8.16
N TYR A 227 -10.06 9.22 7.32
CA TYR A 227 -8.78 9.89 7.56
C TYR A 227 -8.97 11.39 7.51
N SER A 228 -8.39 12.06 8.51
CA SER A 228 -8.23 13.51 8.56
C SER A 228 -6.74 13.81 8.68
N THR A 229 -6.19 14.59 7.75
CA THR A 229 -4.75 14.80 7.64
C THR A 229 -4.43 16.27 7.58
N ARG A 230 -3.35 16.67 8.26
CA ARG A 230 -2.68 17.96 8.10
C ARG A 230 -1.18 17.76 7.91
N ILE A 231 -0.56 18.68 7.23
CA ILE A 231 0.90 18.78 7.11
C ILE A 231 1.39 19.88 8.03
N PHE A 232 2.48 19.61 8.74
CA PHE A 232 3.10 20.52 9.67
C PHE A 232 4.57 20.73 9.31
N ARG A 233 5.14 21.88 9.68
CA ARG A 233 6.59 22.12 9.62
C ARG A 233 7.26 21.20 10.65
N ARG A 234 8.32 20.54 10.24
CA ARG A 234 9.04 19.61 11.11
C ARG A 234 10.24 20.29 11.76
N SER A 235 10.33 20.13 13.09
CA SER A 235 11.52 20.46 13.88
C SER A 235 11.97 19.24 14.69
N PRO A 236 13.28 19.08 14.95
CA PRO A 236 13.77 18.01 15.84
C PRO A 236 13.20 18.03 17.25
N SER A 237 12.74 19.19 17.72
CA SER A 237 12.16 19.39 19.07
C SER A 237 10.68 18.99 19.17
N ASP A 238 10.01 18.69 18.07
CA ASP A 238 8.57 18.39 18.07
C ASP A 238 8.28 17.04 18.76
N MET A 239 9.18 16.07 18.58
CA MET A 239 8.99 14.70 19.06
C MET A 239 10.34 14.00 19.21
N ASP A 240 10.54 13.27 20.33
CA ASP A 240 11.73 12.44 20.56
C ASP A 240 11.58 11.08 19.83
N ALA A 241 11.32 11.12 18.52
CA ALA A 241 11.26 9.96 17.65
C ALA A 241 11.29 10.36 16.18
N THR A 242 11.74 9.46 15.31
CA THR A 242 11.77 9.69 13.85
C THR A 242 10.39 9.59 13.19
N PHE A 243 9.47 8.85 13.80
CA PHE A 243 8.06 8.75 13.43
C PHE A 243 7.24 8.24 14.62
N ALA A 244 5.93 8.41 14.59
CA ALA A 244 5.02 7.82 15.57
C ALA A 244 3.81 7.17 14.91
N ILE A 245 3.41 6.03 15.46
CA ILE A 245 2.18 5.32 15.11
C ILE A 245 1.44 5.01 16.40
N THR A 246 0.19 5.43 16.50
CA THR A 246 -0.71 5.10 17.60
C THR A 246 -1.93 4.39 17.03
N ILE A 247 -2.26 3.21 17.55
CA ILE A 247 -3.44 2.45 17.15
C ILE A 247 -4.13 1.94 18.42
N GLU A 248 -5.35 2.40 18.68
CA GLU A 248 -6.18 1.85 19.74
C GLU A 248 -6.54 0.39 19.46
N SER A 249 -6.61 -0.42 20.50
CA SER A 249 -7.13 -1.79 20.38
C SER A 249 -8.65 -1.75 20.18
N PRO A 250 -9.23 -2.70 19.47
CA PRO A 250 -10.68 -2.74 19.25
C PRO A 250 -11.55 -2.73 20.52
N ALA A 251 -10.97 -3.13 21.66
CA ALA A 251 -11.62 -3.07 22.97
C ALA A 251 -11.58 -1.66 23.60
N ASP A 252 -10.59 -0.83 23.23
CA ASP A 252 -10.33 0.47 23.85
C ASP A 252 -10.86 1.62 22.99
N GLY A 253 -10.95 1.42 21.68
CA GLY A 253 -11.38 2.43 20.74
C GLY A 253 -11.20 2.06 19.28
N LYS A 254 -11.31 3.07 18.41
CA LYS A 254 -11.26 2.91 16.94
C LYS A 254 -10.28 3.88 16.30
N ARG A 255 -9.59 4.68 17.13
CA ARG A 255 -8.76 5.79 16.69
C ARG A 255 -7.34 5.32 16.38
N ALA A 256 -6.73 6.01 15.45
CA ALA A 256 -5.33 5.84 15.10
C ALA A 256 -4.69 7.18 14.74
N ALA A 257 -3.38 7.27 14.87
CA ALA A 257 -2.59 8.38 14.36
C ALA A 257 -1.30 7.87 13.71
N PHE A 258 -0.92 8.55 12.65
CA PHE A 258 0.33 8.35 11.94
C PHE A 258 1.03 9.70 11.83
N VAL A 259 2.19 9.84 12.45
CA VAL A 259 3.06 11.00 12.37
C VAL A 259 4.33 10.55 11.65
N VAL A 260 4.49 10.97 10.40
CA VAL A 260 5.57 10.46 9.54
C VAL A 260 6.30 11.65 8.91
N PRO A 261 7.65 11.62 8.88
CA PRO A 261 8.40 12.66 8.18
C PRO A 261 8.23 12.49 6.67
N ILE A 262 8.11 13.61 5.97
CA ILE A 262 8.13 13.67 4.50
C ILE A 262 9.13 14.73 4.05
N GLU A 263 9.38 14.80 2.77
CA GLU A 263 10.29 15.79 2.15
C GLU A 263 9.96 17.24 2.55
N GLY A 264 10.98 18.12 2.47
CA GLY A 264 10.86 19.55 2.77
C GLY A 264 10.68 19.85 4.26
N ASP A 265 11.31 19.07 5.13
CA ASP A 265 11.23 19.16 6.58
C ASP A 265 9.79 19.32 7.07
N ARG A 266 8.96 18.34 6.73
CA ARG A 266 7.54 18.32 7.08
C ARG A 266 7.14 17.04 7.80
N TRP A 267 6.17 17.19 8.70
CA TRP A 267 5.38 16.08 9.22
C TRP A 267 4.08 15.94 8.43
N ILE A 268 3.72 14.73 8.01
CA ILE A 268 2.35 14.40 7.66
C ILE A 268 1.70 13.73 8.86
N VAL A 269 0.68 14.36 9.44
CA VAL A 269 -0.10 13.83 10.55
C VAL A 269 -1.45 13.39 10.03
N THR A 270 -1.68 12.08 10.04
CA THR A 270 -2.96 11.48 9.62
C THR A 270 -3.64 10.87 10.84
N LEU A 271 -4.78 11.40 11.20
CA LEU A 271 -5.68 10.86 12.21
C LEU A 271 -6.70 9.94 11.53
N GLY A 272 -6.89 8.76 12.07
CA GLY A 272 -7.80 7.74 11.54
C GLY A 272 -8.87 7.40 12.56
N ASP A 273 -10.12 7.26 12.10
CA ASP A 273 -11.20 6.73 12.91
C ASP A 273 -12.11 5.84 12.06
N ARG A 274 -12.96 5.06 12.71
CA ARG A 274 -13.85 4.11 12.04
C ARG A 274 -15.30 4.39 12.38
N PHE A 275 -16.17 4.27 11.37
CA PHE A 275 -17.63 4.40 11.50
C PHE A 275 -18.07 5.75 12.11
N THR A 276 -17.34 6.83 11.78
CA THR A 276 -17.57 8.18 12.29
C THR A 276 -17.57 9.22 11.16
N ALA A 277 -17.93 10.45 11.50
CA ALA A 277 -17.81 11.59 10.60
C ALA A 277 -16.33 12.04 10.48
N PRO A 278 -15.94 12.64 9.36
CA PRO A 278 -14.61 13.25 9.23
C PRO A 278 -14.46 14.48 10.12
N ILE A 279 -13.24 14.73 10.57
CA ILE A 279 -12.88 15.96 11.27
C ILE A 279 -12.80 17.11 10.27
N THR A 280 -13.53 18.20 10.50
CA THR A 280 -13.65 19.30 9.53
C THR A 280 -12.89 20.57 9.94
N ASP A 281 -12.55 20.71 11.23
CA ASP A 281 -11.93 21.89 11.79
C ASP A 281 -10.66 21.59 12.58
N GLU A 282 -9.87 22.64 12.84
CA GLU A 282 -8.57 22.54 13.49
C GLU A 282 -8.67 22.21 14.98
N ALA A 283 -9.66 22.75 15.67
CA ALA A 283 -9.83 22.52 17.11
C ALA A 283 -10.18 21.08 17.40
N THR A 284 -11.11 20.51 16.62
CA THR A 284 -11.47 19.07 16.69
C THR A 284 -10.28 18.17 16.31
N PHE A 285 -9.46 18.58 15.30
CA PHE A 285 -8.25 17.84 14.93
C PHE A 285 -7.25 17.78 16.08
N GLN A 286 -7.02 18.93 16.74
CA GLN A 286 -6.13 19.03 17.88
C GLN A 286 -6.67 18.24 19.08
N ALA A 287 -7.95 18.39 19.40
CA ALA A 287 -8.59 17.66 20.49
C ALA A 287 -8.50 16.14 20.30
N PHE A 288 -8.72 15.66 19.06
CA PHE A 288 -8.56 14.25 18.73
C PHE A 288 -7.12 13.77 18.97
N ALA A 289 -6.12 14.51 18.51
CA ALA A 289 -4.72 14.15 18.68
C ALA A 289 -4.28 14.11 20.14
N LEU A 290 -4.75 15.06 20.95
CA LEU A 290 -4.50 15.13 22.40
C LEU A 290 -5.22 14.02 23.18
N GLY A 291 -6.40 13.56 22.70
CA GLY A 291 -7.17 12.50 23.33
C GLY A 291 -6.68 11.08 23.03
N LEU A 292 -5.62 10.91 22.25
CA LEU A 292 -5.03 9.59 21.98
C LEU A 292 -4.23 9.06 23.19
N PRO A 293 -4.11 7.73 23.35
CA PRO A 293 -3.41 7.13 24.49
C PRO A 293 -1.88 7.34 24.46
N ALA A 294 -1.32 7.81 23.36
CA ALA A 294 0.10 8.13 23.21
C ALA A 294 0.27 9.58 22.75
N PRO A 295 1.21 10.35 23.35
CA PRO A 295 1.23 11.80 23.26
C PRO A 295 1.84 12.37 21.96
N GLU A 296 2.52 11.57 21.16
CA GLU A 296 3.37 12.02 20.06
C GLU A 296 2.57 12.85 19.02
N ALA A 297 1.38 12.39 18.65
CA ALA A 297 0.53 13.13 17.70
C ALA A 297 0.07 14.48 18.30
N GLY A 298 -0.34 14.50 19.57
CA GLY A 298 -0.70 15.69 20.31
C GLY A 298 0.47 16.70 20.39
N HIS A 299 1.67 16.22 20.69
CA HIS A 299 2.88 17.06 20.75
C HIS A 299 3.16 17.77 19.42
N VAL A 300 3.13 17.04 18.30
CA VAL A 300 3.38 17.64 16.97
C VAL A 300 2.27 18.64 16.62
N VAL A 301 1.00 18.26 16.83
CA VAL A 301 -0.14 19.09 16.43
C VAL A 301 -0.20 20.41 17.25
N THR A 302 0.27 20.41 18.50
CA THR A 302 0.24 21.61 19.36
C THR A 302 1.48 22.49 19.25
N ARG A 303 2.63 21.94 18.82
CA ARG A 303 3.91 22.67 18.80
C ARG A 303 4.32 23.12 17.41
N ALA A 304 4.02 22.32 16.39
CA ALA A 304 4.47 22.55 15.03
C ALA A 304 3.52 23.49 14.27
N GLU A 305 4.09 24.31 13.38
CA GLU A 305 3.33 25.17 12.48
C GLU A 305 2.53 24.33 11.47
N ALA A 306 1.23 24.52 11.42
CA ALA A 306 0.38 23.88 10.44
C ALA A 306 0.53 24.53 9.05
N LEU A 307 0.83 23.72 8.05
CA LEU A 307 1.06 24.18 6.67
C LEU A 307 -0.16 23.97 5.75
N THR A 308 -1.15 23.20 6.20
CA THR A 308 -2.37 22.92 5.41
C THR A 308 -3.62 22.92 6.28
N PRO A 309 -4.79 23.22 5.69
CA PRO A 309 -6.07 22.93 6.35
C PRO A 309 -6.24 21.42 6.56
N VAL A 310 -7.31 21.02 7.25
CA VAL A 310 -7.68 19.61 7.43
C VAL A 310 -8.15 19.02 6.07
N MET A 311 -7.52 17.96 5.65
CA MET A 311 -7.85 17.22 4.42
C MET A 311 -8.47 15.88 4.80
N ASN A 312 -9.59 15.52 4.18
CA ASN A 312 -10.34 14.33 4.52
C ASN A 312 -10.38 13.29 3.38
N HIS A 313 -10.39 12.02 3.76
CA HIS A 313 -10.67 10.90 2.88
C HIS A 313 -11.50 9.85 3.61
N ARG A 314 -12.51 9.31 2.93
CA ARG A 314 -13.35 8.22 3.46
C ARG A 314 -13.26 6.99 2.56
N MET A 315 -12.97 5.87 3.16
CA MET A 315 -13.04 4.55 2.52
C MET A 315 -14.13 3.72 3.19
N THR A 316 -15.14 3.34 2.44
CA THR A 316 -16.31 2.65 2.98
C THR A 316 -16.11 1.13 3.12
N SER A 317 -15.29 0.52 2.27
CA SER A 317 -15.09 -0.94 2.27
C SER A 317 -13.78 -1.37 1.63
N SER A 318 -13.21 -2.46 2.09
CA SER A 318 -12.27 -3.28 1.33
C SER A 318 -13.04 -4.06 0.27
N GLN A 319 -12.45 -4.22 -0.93
CA GLN A 319 -13.09 -5.02 -1.99
C GLN A 319 -12.05 -5.88 -2.71
N ARG A 320 -12.47 -7.10 -3.08
CA ARG A 320 -11.65 -8.01 -3.88
C ARG A 320 -12.50 -8.65 -4.98
N ARG A 321 -12.10 -8.42 -6.23
CA ARG A 321 -12.67 -9.05 -7.41
C ARG A 321 -11.95 -10.37 -7.66
N ARG A 322 -12.70 -11.48 -7.68
CA ARG A 322 -12.17 -12.84 -7.75
C ARG A 322 -11.91 -13.30 -9.19
N TYR A 323 -11.07 -12.57 -9.93
CA TYR A 323 -10.71 -12.91 -11.31
C TYR A 323 -10.10 -14.31 -11.42
N GLU A 324 -9.36 -14.75 -10.41
CA GLU A 324 -8.73 -16.07 -10.32
C GLU A 324 -9.74 -17.24 -10.30
N LYS A 325 -11.01 -16.94 -10.05
CA LYS A 325 -12.10 -17.94 -10.02
C LYS A 325 -12.90 -17.99 -11.32
N LEU A 326 -12.62 -17.12 -12.26
CA LEU A 326 -13.31 -17.13 -13.55
C LEU A 326 -12.86 -18.31 -14.40
N ARG A 327 -13.83 -19.03 -15.00
CA ARG A 327 -13.56 -20.11 -15.96
C ARG A 327 -13.08 -19.58 -17.30
N ARG A 328 -13.61 -18.43 -17.73
CA ARG A 328 -13.27 -17.73 -18.97
C ARG A 328 -12.83 -16.31 -18.64
N VAL A 329 -11.70 -15.91 -19.19
CA VAL A 329 -11.18 -14.55 -19.14
C VAL A 329 -10.76 -14.13 -20.55
N PRO A 330 -10.93 -12.86 -20.96
CA PRO A 330 -10.54 -12.44 -22.31
C PRO A 330 -9.03 -12.51 -22.48
N ALA A 331 -8.58 -13.09 -23.58
CA ALA A 331 -7.19 -13.00 -23.98
C ALA A 331 -6.83 -11.54 -24.32
N GLY A 332 -5.58 -11.15 -24.03
CA GLY A 332 -5.12 -9.77 -24.31
C GLY A 332 -5.58 -8.73 -23.29
N PHE A 333 -6.23 -9.12 -22.18
CA PHE A 333 -6.68 -8.19 -21.14
C PHE A 333 -6.46 -8.73 -19.72
N VAL A 334 -5.91 -7.90 -18.85
CA VAL A 334 -5.78 -8.17 -17.41
C VAL A 334 -6.03 -6.90 -16.59
N THR A 335 -6.41 -7.08 -15.32
CA THR A 335 -6.54 -6.01 -14.32
C THR A 335 -5.45 -6.15 -13.27
N LEU A 336 -4.99 -5.06 -12.64
CA LEU A 336 -3.91 -5.05 -11.68
C LEU A 336 -4.12 -3.99 -10.57
N GLY A 337 -3.54 -4.22 -9.41
CA GLY A 337 -3.59 -3.29 -8.28
C GLY A 337 -4.97 -3.21 -7.65
N ASP A 338 -5.42 -2.01 -7.33
CA ASP A 338 -6.73 -1.77 -6.70
C ASP A 338 -7.90 -2.12 -7.64
N ALA A 339 -7.65 -2.28 -8.94
CA ALA A 339 -8.64 -2.81 -9.90
C ALA A 339 -8.98 -4.29 -9.62
N ILE A 340 -8.06 -5.06 -8.99
CA ILE A 340 -8.35 -6.39 -8.46
C ILE A 340 -8.77 -6.31 -7.00
N CYS A 341 -7.94 -5.64 -6.16
CA CYS A 341 -8.11 -5.68 -4.72
C CYS A 341 -7.69 -4.38 -4.06
N SER A 342 -8.66 -3.66 -3.48
CA SER A 342 -8.39 -2.49 -2.64
C SER A 342 -8.59 -2.84 -1.17
N PHE A 343 -7.59 -2.51 -0.36
CA PHE A 343 -7.54 -2.79 1.08
C PHE A 343 -7.93 -1.57 1.89
N ASN A 344 -8.30 -1.79 3.16
CA ASN A 344 -8.33 -0.71 4.13
C ASN A 344 -6.92 -0.08 4.23
N PRO A 345 -6.80 1.24 3.95
CA PRO A 345 -5.50 1.91 3.83
C PRO A 345 -4.70 1.96 5.14
N ILE A 346 -5.34 1.76 6.31
CA ILE A 346 -4.68 1.74 7.62
C ILE A 346 -3.52 0.73 7.70
N TYR A 347 -3.56 -0.33 6.88
CA TYR A 347 -2.51 -1.36 6.85
C TYR A 347 -1.35 -1.02 5.90
N GLY A 348 -1.43 0.04 5.09
CA GLY A 348 -0.38 0.50 4.19
C GLY A 348 0.02 -0.47 3.06
N GLN A 349 -0.82 -1.47 2.71
CA GLN A 349 -0.42 -2.60 1.88
C GLN A 349 -0.61 -2.39 0.37
N GLY A 350 -1.45 -1.43 -0.05
CA GLY A 350 -1.92 -1.30 -1.43
C GLY A 350 -0.80 -1.12 -2.46
N MET A 351 0.09 -0.14 -2.25
CA MET A 351 1.19 0.15 -3.18
C MET A 351 2.16 -1.04 -3.31
N SER A 352 2.52 -1.66 -2.18
CA SER A 352 3.43 -2.81 -2.16
C SER A 352 2.80 -4.04 -2.84
N SER A 353 1.51 -4.28 -2.61
CA SER A 353 0.77 -5.33 -3.31
C SER A 353 0.74 -5.10 -4.83
N SER A 354 0.54 -3.85 -5.27
CA SER A 354 0.54 -3.49 -6.69
C SER A 354 1.91 -3.73 -7.35
N ALA A 355 3.01 -3.34 -6.68
CA ALA A 355 4.36 -3.59 -7.16
C ALA A 355 4.65 -5.09 -7.33
N LEU A 356 4.27 -5.91 -6.34
CA LEU A 356 4.42 -7.36 -6.41
C LEU A 356 3.54 -8.00 -7.49
N GLN A 357 2.33 -7.48 -7.73
CA GLN A 357 1.47 -7.92 -8.82
C GLN A 357 2.06 -7.58 -10.19
N ALA A 358 2.71 -6.41 -10.35
CA ALA A 358 3.39 -6.04 -11.59
C ALA A 358 4.53 -7.03 -11.91
N VAL A 359 5.33 -7.39 -10.92
CA VAL A 359 6.36 -8.44 -11.07
C VAL A 359 5.74 -9.79 -11.43
N ALA A 360 4.61 -10.15 -10.83
CA ALA A 360 3.89 -11.37 -11.18
C ALA A 360 3.38 -11.36 -12.63
N LEU A 361 2.96 -10.19 -13.16
CA LEU A 361 2.57 -10.03 -14.56
C LEU A 361 3.76 -10.25 -15.50
N GLY A 362 4.91 -9.64 -15.23
CA GLY A 362 6.12 -9.87 -16.04
C GLY A 362 6.52 -11.34 -16.10
N ARG A 363 6.46 -12.05 -14.97
CA ARG A 363 6.70 -13.50 -14.93
C ARG A 363 5.65 -14.29 -15.73
N ALA A 364 4.40 -13.86 -15.74
CA ALA A 364 3.36 -14.50 -16.54
C ALA A 364 3.61 -14.27 -18.04
N VAL A 365 3.99 -13.07 -18.45
CA VAL A 365 4.36 -12.75 -19.85
C VAL A 365 5.58 -13.56 -20.27
N ALA A 366 6.63 -13.63 -19.46
CA ALA A 366 7.83 -14.42 -19.77
C ALA A 366 7.53 -15.92 -19.90
N ARG A 367 6.58 -16.44 -19.11
CA ARG A 367 6.25 -17.89 -19.10
C ARG A 367 5.34 -18.29 -20.24
N HIS A 368 4.31 -17.48 -20.53
CA HIS A 368 3.24 -17.84 -21.46
C HIS A 368 3.44 -17.23 -22.85
N GLY A 369 4.20 -16.13 -22.96
CA GLY A 369 4.23 -15.32 -24.15
C GLY A 369 2.98 -14.44 -24.31
N ILE A 370 3.11 -13.37 -25.12
CA ILE A 370 2.08 -12.33 -25.26
C ILE A 370 0.83 -12.84 -26.03
N ALA A 371 1.05 -13.75 -26.98
CA ALA A 371 -0.05 -14.29 -27.81
C ALA A 371 -0.89 -15.36 -27.09
N ASP A 372 -0.38 -15.95 -26.01
CA ASP A 372 -1.01 -17.07 -25.32
C ASP A 372 -2.33 -16.64 -24.64
N THR A 373 -3.39 -17.39 -24.93
CA THR A 373 -4.73 -17.18 -24.35
C THR A 373 -4.79 -17.53 -22.87
N GLU A 374 -3.85 -18.30 -22.35
CA GLU A 374 -3.76 -18.68 -20.93
C GLU A 374 -2.97 -17.66 -20.08
N LEU A 375 -2.31 -16.65 -20.70
CA LEU A 375 -1.59 -15.62 -19.97
C LEU A 375 -2.47 -14.95 -18.89
N PRO A 376 -3.70 -14.49 -19.16
CA PRO A 376 -4.53 -13.83 -18.14
C PRO A 376 -4.84 -14.76 -16.96
N LYS A 377 -5.19 -16.02 -17.20
CA LYS A 377 -5.44 -17.00 -16.12
C LYS A 377 -4.17 -17.30 -15.31
N GLY A 378 -3.03 -17.44 -16.00
CA GLY A 378 -1.73 -17.63 -15.39
C GLY A 378 -1.38 -16.46 -14.46
N PHE A 379 -1.58 -15.25 -14.93
CA PHE A 379 -1.38 -14.04 -14.15
C PHE A 379 -2.33 -13.98 -12.94
N TYR A 380 -3.64 -14.13 -13.12
CA TYR A 380 -4.59 -14.03 -12.00
C TYR A 380 -4.34 -15.06 -10.90
N ARG A 381 -3.87 -16.27 -11.24
CA ARG A 381 -3.43 -17.26 -10.24
C ARG A 381 -2.23 -16.78 -9.43
N GLN A 382 -1.27 -16.08 -10.04
CA GLN A 382 -0.11 -15.52 -9.34
C GLN A 382 -0.50 -14.27 -8.54
N ALA A 383 -1.30 -13.36 -9.11
CA ALA A 383 -1.82 -12.19 -8.44
C ALA A 383 -2.63 -12.56 -7.18
N ALA A 384 -3.44 -13.62 -7.25
CA ALA A 384 -4.18 -14.12 -6.10
C ALA A 384 -3.25 -14.52 -4.95
N LYS A 385 -2.12 -15.18 -5.22
CA LYS A 385 -1.12 -15.54 -4.18
C LYS A 385 -0.51 -14.30 -3.53
N VAL A 386 -0.22 -13.25 -4.32
CA VAL A 386 0.28 -11.97 -3.81
C VAL A 386 -0.76 -11.30 -2.91
N ILE A 387 -2.03 -11.31 -3.34
CA ILE A 387 -3.14 -10.62 -2.67
C ILE A 387 -3.62 -11.37 -1.42
N ASP A 388 -3.57 -12.70 -1.39
CA ASP A 388 -4.16 -13.52 -0.32
C ASP A 388 -3.65 -13.15 1.07
N SER A 389 -2.35 -12.91 1.21
CA SER A 389 -1.73 -12.57 2.50
C SER A 389 -2.21 -11.20 3.02
N PRO A 390 -2.02 -10.09 2.28
CA PRO A 390 -2.50 -8.78 2.71
C PRO A 390 -4.03 -8.73 2.88
N TRP A 391 -4.80 -9.41 2.02
CA TRP A 391 -6.26 -9.50 2.17
C TRP A 391 -6.70 -10.14 3.48
N LYS A 392 -6.10 -11.29 3.83
CA LYS A 392 -6.42 -12.01 5.08
C LYS A 392 -6.04 -11.20 6.32
N ILE A 393 -4.91 -10.50 6.28
CA ILE A 393 -4.45 -9.64 7.39
C ILE A 393 -5.44 -8.48 7.57
N ALA A 394 -5.73 -7.73 6.50
CA ALA A 394 -6.58 -6.56 6.55
C ALA A 394 -8.02 -6.92 6.98
N VAL A 395 -8.65 -7.85 6.28
CA VAL A 395 -10.02 -8.27 6.56
C VAL A 395 -10.16 -8.94 7.94
N GLY A 396 -9.18 -9.79 8.30
CA GLY A 396 -9.15 -10.39 9.63
C GLY A 396 -9.15 -9.35 10.74
N ALA A 397 -8.30 -8.34 10.64
CA ALA A 397 -8.20 -7.26 11.62
C ALA A 397 -9.44 -6.33 11.59
N ASP A 398 -10.03 -6.07 10.41
CA ASP A 398 -11.27 -5.29 10.31
C ASP A 398 -12.43 -5.97 11.05
N PHE A 399 -12.55 -7.30 10.99
CA PHE A 399 -13.56 -8.07 11.73
C PHE A 399 -13.34 -8.16 13.25
N ALA A 400 -12.31 -7.53 13.78
CA ALA A 400 -12.19 -7.30 15.23
C ALA A 400 -13.18 -6.21 15.73
N TYR A 401 -13.67 -5.36 14.81
CA TYR A 401 -14.68 -4.33 15.09
C TYR A 401 -16.07 -4.87 14.77
N PRO A 402 -17.04 -4.78 15.74
CA PRO A 402 -18.38 -5.37 15.58
C PRO A 402 -19.19 -4.84 14.40
N GLU A 403 -18.96 -3.57 14.02
CA GLU A 403 -19.66 -2.89 12.94
C GLU A 403 -19.22 -3.36 11.54
N THR A 404 -18.08 -4.08 11.46
CA THR A 404 -17.59 -4.62 10.19
C THR A 404 -18.54 -5.69 9.66
N THR A 405 -19.00 -5.53 8.43
CA THR A 405 -19.90 -6.48 7.76
C THR A 405 -19.32 -6.99 6.45
N GLY A 406 -19.76 -8.18 6.03
CA GLY A 406 -19.32 -8.82 4.80
C GLY A 406 -18.99 -10.31 4.99
N PRO A 407 -18.34 -10.96 4.01
CA PRO A 407 -18.03 -12.37 4.07
C PRO A 407 -16.89 -12.64 5.09
N LYS A 408 -17.28 -12.86 6.35
CA LYS A 408 -16.36 -13.17 7.45
C LYS A 408 -15.82 -14.60 7.30
N PRO A 409 -14.50 -14.79 7.20
CA PRO A 409 -13.93 -16.13 7.12
C PRO A 409 -14.17 -16.93 8.41
N ILE A 410 -14.39 -18.25 8.26
CA ILE A 410 -14.55 -19.15 9.40
C ILE A 410 -13.27 -19.11 10.26
N GLY A 411 -13.44 -19.11 11.59
CA GLY A 411 -12.32 -19.07 12.53
C GLY A 411 -11.74 -17.67 12.80
N THR A 412 -12.22 -16.61 12.14
CA THR A 412 -11.70 -15.23 12.31
C THR A 412 -11.66 -14.79 13.77
N ASN A 413 -12.70 -15.08 14.57
CA ASN A 413 -12.71 -14.69 15.98
C ASN A 413 -11.61 -15.37 16.80
N LEU A 414 -11.28 -16.63 16.51
CA LEU A 414 -10.20 -17.35 17.18
C LEU A 414 -8.85 -16.76 16.78
N VAL A 415 -8.66 -16.48 15.49
CA VAL A 415 -7.45 -15.84 14.97
C VAL A 415 -7.30 -14.45 15.59
N ASN A 416 -8.34 -13.64 15.65
CA ASN A 416 -8.28 -12.29 16.23
C ASN A 416 -7.94 -12.32 17.72
N ARG A 417 -8.49 -13.26 18.50
CA ARG A 417 -8.09 -13.45 19.91
C ARG A 417 -6.62 -13.82 20.06
N TYR A 418 -6.11 -14.66 19.18
CA TYR A 418 -4.68 -14.99 19.15
C TYR A 418 -3.83 -13.79 18.74
N MET A 419 -4.23 -13.06 17.69
CA MET A 419 -3.52 -11.87 17.22
C MET A 419 -3.48 -10.75 18.25
N ALA A 420 -4.53 -10.57 19.06
CA ALA A 420 -4.49 -9.63 20.19
C ALA A 420 -3.35 -9.98 21.18
N ARG A 421 -3.15 -11.28 21.48
CA ARG A 421 -2.03 -11.75 22.31
C ARG A 421 -0.68 -11.55 21.63
N VAL A 422 -0.57 -11.77 20.32
CA VAL A 422 0.64 -11.48 19.55
C VAL A 422 1.00 -10.01 19.66
N LEU A 423 0.04 -9.11 19.42
CA LEU A 423 0.24 -7.66 19.53
C LEU A 423 0.67 -7.23 20.94
N MET A 424 0.02 -7.78 21.98
CA MET A 424 0.43 -7.54 23.37
C MET A 424 1.86 -8.03 23.64
N ALA A 425 2.22 -9.22 23.14
CA ALA A 425 3.57 -9.79 23.29
C ALA A 425 4.66 -8.96 22.60
N THR A 426 4.32 -8.18 21.55
CA THR A 426 5.29 -7.27 20.89
C THR A 426 5.81 -6.16 21.81
N ARG A 427 5.13 -5.87 22.93
CA ARG A 427 5.54 -4.86 23.90
C ARG A 427 6.78 -5.29 24.69
N VAL A 428 6.94 -6.58 24.92
CA VAL A 428 7.97 -7.12 25.84
C VAL A 428 8.98 -8.05 25.14
N SER A 429 8.70 -8.50 23.90
CA SER A 429 9.62 -9.37 23.16
C SER A 429 10.07 -8.76 21.83
N PRO A 430 11.35 -8.37 21.72
CA PRO A 430 11.97 -7.93 20.47
C PRO A 430 11.82 -8.93 19.32
N GLU A 431 11.89 -10.23 19.58
CA GLU A 431 11.81 -11.30 18.57
C GLU A 431 10.39 -11.45 18.01
N ILE A 432 9.38 -11.37 18.89
CA ILE A 432 7.97 -11.40 18.46
C ILE A 432 7.66 -10.13 17.68
N ASN A 433 8.13 -8.97 18.15
CA ASN A 433 7.94 -7.72 17.41
C ASN A 433 8.63 -7.75 16.04
N ALA A 434 9.86 -8.25 15.95
CA ALA A 434 10.58 -8.39 14.69
C ALA A 434 9.82 -9.30 13.70
N THR A 435 9.32 -10.45 14.16
CA THR A 435 8.54 -11.39 13.33
C THR A 435 7.21 -10.77 12.88
N MET A 436 6.51 -10.09 13.79
CA MET A 436 5.26 -9.38 13.45
C MET A 436 5.50 -8.28 12.43
N LEU A 437 6.57 -7.50 12.60
CA LEU A 437 6.98 -6.46 11.65
C LEU A 437 7.27 -7.05 10.27
N GLU A 438 7.97 -8.19 10.17
CA GLU A 438 8.23 -8.87 8.89
C GLU A 438 6.95 -9.25 8.17
N VAL A 439 5.94 -9.76 8.89
CA VAL A 439 4.64 -10.10 8.32
C VAL A 439 3.90 -8.83 7.86
N GLN A 440 3.89 -7.78 8.68
CA GLN A 440 3.27 -6.49 8.32
C GLN A 440 3.95 -5.83 7.12
N GLN A 441 5.27 -5.98 6.99
CA GLN A 441 6.08 -5.46 5.89
C GLN A 441 6.05 -6.35 4.63
N LEU A 442 5.23 -7.40 4.60
CA LEU A 442 5.07 -8.37 3.51
C LEU A 442 6.38 -9.08 3.11
N THR A 443 7.33 -9.18 4.03
CA THR A 443 8.62 -9.88 3.83
C THR A 443 8.61 -11.32 4.35
N SER A 444 7.63 -11.65 5.20
CA SER A 444 7.38 -13.02 5.69
C SER A 444 5.90 -13.38 5.57
N PRO A 445 5.56 -14.65 5.30
CA PRO A 445 4.17 -15.09 5.20
C PRO A 445 3.52 -15.13 6.60
N PRO A 446 2.21 -14.85 6.74
CA PRO A 446 1.50 -14.89 8.02
C PRO A 446 1.58 -16.25 8.74
N SER A 447 1.83 -17.34 8.03
CA SER A 447 1.97 -18.68 8.61
C SER A 447 3.09 -18.80 9.64
N VAL A 448 4.11 -17.92 9.58
CA VAL A 448 5.20 -17.93 10.59
C VAL A 448 4.69 -17.63 12.00
N LEU A 449 3.60 -16.85 12.12
CA LEU A 449 2.96 -16.52 13.39
C LEU A 449 2.24 -17.71 14.04
N PHE A 450 2.03 -18.80 13.30
CA PHE A 450 1.30 -19.99 13.78
C PHE A 450 2.21 -21.20 13.99
N ARG A 451 3.53 -21.02 13.93
CA ARG A 451 4.49 -22.08 14.26
C ARG A 451 4.36 -22.43 15.74
N PRO A 452 4.43 -23.74 16.13
CA PRO A 452 4.27 -24.15 17.53
C PRO A 452 5.21 -23.40 18.50
N SER A 453 6.50 -23.26 18.15
CA SER A 453 7.46 -22.53 18.94
C SER A 453 7.09 -21.05 19.13
N PHE A 454 6.58 -20.41 18.08
CA PHE A 454 6.14 -19.01 18.14
C PHE A 454 4.90 -18.86 19.05
N ILE A 455 3.92 -19.78 18.95
CA ILE A 455 2.73 -19.77 19.82
C ILE A 455 3.11 -19.89 21.29
N VAL A 456 4.08 -20.76 21.63
CA VAL A 456 4.59 -20.91 23.00
C VAL A 456 5.26 -19.62 23.48
N ALA A 457 6.13 -19.01 22.64
CA ALA A 457 6.78 -17.74 22.95
C ALA A 457 5.76 -16.61 23.20
N VAL A 458 4.73 -16.50 22.34
CA VAL A 458 3.64 -15.52 22.48
C VAL A 458 2.89 -15.71 23.79
N ARG A 459 2.56 -16.96 24.18
CA ARG A 459 1.86 -17.21 25.45
C ARG A 459 2.66 -16.73 26.66
N LYS A 460 3.99 -16.95 26.65
CA LYS A 460 4.88 -16.50 27.74
C LYS A 460 4.96 -14.97 27.77
N ALA A 461 5.24 -14.34 26.63
CA ALA A 461 5.41 -12.90 26.53
C ALA A 461 4.10 -12.12 26.79
N ALA A 462 2.95 -12.62 26.31
CA ALA A 462 1.67 -11.98 26.59
C ALA A 462 1.34 -11.96 28.10
N ARG A 463 1.58 -13.06 28.83
CA ARG A 463 1.43 -13.08 30.29
C ARG A 463 2.36 -12.10 31.02
N GLN A 464 3.57 -11.92 30.50
CA GLN A 464 4.49 -10.92 31.04
C GLN A 464 3.97 -9.51 30.81
N ALA A 465 3.49 -9.20 29.61
CA ALA A 465 2.90 -7.91 29.29
C ALA A 465 1.62 -7.61 30.12
N GLU A 466 0.76 -8.62 30.34
CA GLU A 466 -0.42 -8.51 31.22
C GLU A 466 -0.05 -8.12 32.65
N ARG A 467 0.98 -8.74 33.22
CA ARG A 467 1.48 -8.40 34.58
C ARG A 467 2.01 -6.96 34.63
N GLN A 468 2.80 -6.52 33.66
CA GLN A 468 3.30 -5.16 33.61
C GLN A 468 2.18 -4.12 33.54
N MET A 469 1.08 -4.42 32.81
CA MET A 469 -0.09 -3.53 32.76
C MET A 469 -0.83 -3.45 34.11
N SER A 470 -0.86 -4.55 34.88
CA SER A 470 -1.50 -4.56 36.20
C SER A 470 -0.67 -3.81 37.25
N ASP A 471 0.64 -3.73 37.05
CA ASP A 471 1.60 -3.07 37.96
C ASP A 471 1.79 -1.57 37.62
N GLU A 472 1.39 -1.10 36.43
CA GLU A 472 1.44 0.32 36.08
C GLU A 472 0.28 1.04 36.79
N PRO A 473 0.56 2.11 37.59
CA PRO A 473 -0.53 2.92 38.18
C PRO A 473 -1.37 3.52 37.07
N ALA A 474 -2.69 3.45 37.21
CA ALA A 474 -3.62 4.05 36.25
C ALA A 474 -3.21 5.51 35.98
N ALA A 475 -2.91 5.84 34.74
CA ALA A 475 -2.63 7.21 34.35
C ALA A 475 -3.78 8.11 34.84
N PRO A 476 -3.51 9.28 35.44
CA PRO A 476 -4.56 10.16 35.90
C PRO A 476 -5.44 10.53 34.70
N LEU A 477 -6.75 10.25 34.84
CA LEU A 477 -7.75 10.68 33.89
C LEU A 477 -7.62 12.20 33.76
N VAL A 478 -7.16 12.69 32.60
CA VAL A 478 -7.23 14.11 32.27
C VAL A 478 -8.73 14.43 32.25
N PRO A 479 -9.24 15.33 33.13
CA PRO A 479 -10.65 15.67 33.13
C PRO A 479 -11.02 16.17 31.73
N ALA A 480 -12.10 15.63 31.17
CA ALA A 480 -12.73 16.23 30.01
C ALA A 480 -13.02 17.69 30.35
N ALA A 481 -12.36 18.63 29.65
CA ALA A 481 -12.67 20.03 29.77
C ALA A 481 -14.18 20.16 29.50
N ALA A 482 -14.88 20.67 30.49
CA ALA A 482 -16.32 20.92 30.41
C ALA A 482 -16.61 21.81 29.21
N ALA A 483 -17.65 21.46 28.49
CA ALA A 483 -18.19 22.05 27.26
C ALA A 483 -18.33 23.59 27.29
#